data_0790ce7ce51d7cf3d3829303ba772ef6
#
_entry.id   0790ce7ce51d7cf3d3829303ba772ef6
#
_cell.length_a   1.000
_cell.length_b   1.000
_cell.length_c   1.000
_cell.angle_alpha   90.00
_cell.angle_beta   90.00
_cell.angle_gamma   90.00
#
_symmetry.space_group_name_H-M   'P 1'
#
loop_
_entity.id
_entity.type
_entity.pdbx_description
1 polymer ?
#
loop_
_entity_poly.entity_id
_entity_poly.type
_entity_poly.pdbx_seq_one_letter_code
_entity_poly.pdbx_strand_id
1 'polypeptide(L)'
;MSQELAPRLNPSAIEPAQYQRWQEGGHFHVPAEYVLKKGLSPYVIVIPPPNVTAALHMGHGLNSTIQDVLIRWRRMQGRASLWVPGTDHAGIATQNVVERRLANTGSTKEDLGREGFVEAIWDFVDKTGNQIITQLKSLGASCDWERTRFTLDENLSRAVREVFVHLYEQDLIYRGEYIINWCPRCHTALSNEEAEGRDSEGKLWHIRYPLDDSAAEAAQASLDAGADAVGRLDDGRWYLTVSTTRPETMLGDTGVAVHPEDDRYVSLVDSNIELPFTDRRIPVVADEHVDPEFGSGLVKVTPAHDPNDFEIASRSGLEILDVMTDDAKMNKSVPSEFQDMDRFDARDAVLEGLSELGLLAGEEEYMHAVPHCYRCDTVVEPRLSLQWFVKMKPLAEPALQASREGTVTFTPGHWQGVYEHWMENIRDWCISRQLWWGHRIPVWYCGCGEQIVAREDPTECLACGSTELEQDPDVLDTWFSSQLWPFSVFGWPEKTPDLEAFYPGNTMVTAPEILFFWVARMVMMGYEFFGEPPFTEVYLHGTVRDMQGRKMSKSLGNGIDPLEVVNAYGADAMRFTIISQAAVGTDINLDHEDVEATFSNGRNFSNKIWNAGPVSYTHLRAHETSLHLVCRLLLE
;
A
#
# COMPACT_ATOMS: atom_id res chain seq x y z
N MET A 1 -48.21 20.54 -23.96
CA MET A 1 -47.39 20.72 -25.17
C MET A 1 -46.24 19.73 -25.08
N SER A 2 -46.23 18.70 -25.94
CA SER A 2 -45.09 17.78 -26.00
C SER A 2 -43.88 18.55 -26.50
N GLN A 3 -42.90 18.81 -25.69
CA GLN A 3 -41.61 19.29 -26.16
C GLN A 3 -41.07 18.20 -27.09
N GLU A 4 -40.94 18.51 -28.36
CA GLU A 4 -40.19 17.64 -29.28
C GLU A 4 -38.75 17.52 -28.78
N LEU A 5 -38.31 16.28 -28.52
CA LEU A 5 -36.93 16.01 -28.14
C LEU A 5 -36.00 16.42 -29.30
N ALA A 6 -34.89 17.04 -28.97
CA ALA A 6 -33.89 17.40 -29.96
C ALA A 6 -33.43 16.15 -30.76
N PRO A 7 -33.14 16.25 -32.07
CA PRO A 7 -32.76 15.11 -32.91
C PRO A 7 -31.41 14.46 -32.51
N ARG A 8 -30.64 15.12 -31.67
CA ARG A 8 -29.39 14.60 -31.07
C ARG A 8 -29.38 14.81 -29.57
N LEU A 9 -28.88 13.83 -28.85
CA LEU A 9 -28.59 13.96 -27.45
C LEU A 9 -27.53 15.08 -27.25
N ASN A 10 -27.82 15.99 -26.32
CA ASN A 10 -26.86 16.96 -25.82
C ASN A 10 -26.56 16.64 -24.36
N PRO A 11 -25.51 15.83 -24.08
CA PRO A 11 -25.21 15.39 -22.71
C PRO A 11 -24.99 16.55 -21.74
N SER A 12 -24.25 17.57 -22.16
CA SER A 12 -23.90 18.71 -21.31
C SER A 12 -25.11 19.55 -20.84
N ALA A 13 -26.21 19.51 -21.59
CA ALA A 13 -27.47 20.17 -21.22
C ALA A 13 -28.38 19.29 -20.37
N ILE A 14 -28.30 17.97 -20.53
CA ILE A 14 -29.28 17.04 -19.96
C ILE A 14 -28.74 16.35 -18.69
N GLU A 15 -27.54 15.82 -18.73
CA GLU A 15 -26.96 15.03 -17.65
C GLU A 15 -26.87 15.81 -16.32
N PRO A 16 -26.32 17.06 -16.28
CA PRO A 16 -26.25 17.81 -15.03
C PRO A 16 -27.63 18.11 -14.43
N ALA A 17 -28.60 18.51 -15.29
CA ALA A 17 -29.95 18.82 -14.84
C ALA A 17 -30.69 17.57 -14.32
N GLN A 18 -30.48 16.42 -14.96
CA GLN A 18 -31.07 15.15 -14.51
C GLN A 18 -30.42 14.67 -13.21
N TYR A 19 -29.10 14.81 -13.09
CA TYR A 19 -28.38 14.46 -11.89
C TYR A 19 -28.82 15.31 -10.69
N GLN A 20 -28.95 16.62 -10.87
CA GLN A 20 -29.47 17.53 -9.87
C GLN A 20 -30.88 17.12 -9.42
N ARG A 21 -31.78 16.78 -10.35
CA ARG A 21 -33.14 16.30 -10.05
C ARG A 21 -33.11 15.03 -9.19
N TRP A 22 -32.19 14.10 -9.45
CA TRP A 22 -32.05 12.89 -8.62
C TRP A 22 -31.57 13.21 -7.21
N GLN A 23 -30.62 14.14 -7.06
CA GLN A 23 -30.15 14.58 -5.75
C GLN A 23 -31.26 15.28 -4.95
N GLU A 24 -31.93 16.25 -5.55
CA GLU A 24 -33.04 16.99 -4.92
C GLU A 24 -34.22 16.06 -4.55
N GLY A 25 -34.45 15.03 -5.34
CA GLY A 25 -35.45 14.00 -5.07
C GLY A 25 -35.06 12.98 -4.00
N GLY A 26 -33.82 13.05 -3.45
CA GLY A 26 -33.33 12.11 -2.44
C GLY A 26 -33.19 10.66 -2.93
N HIS A 27 -33.07 10.44 -4.26
CA HIS A 27 -33.10 9.09 -4.84
C HIS A 27 -31.88 8.23 -4.50
N PHE A 28 -30.83 8.82 -3.97
CA PHE A 28 -29.62 8.12 -3.58
C PHE A 28 -29.56 7.81 -2.08
N HIS A 29 -30.39 8.49 -1.30
CA HIS A 29 -30.42 8.36 0.15
C HIS A 29 -31.33 7.20 0.61
N VAL A 30 -30.83 6.42 1.58
CA VAL A 30 -31.57 5.33 2.23
C VAL A 30 -31.57 5.57 3.73
N PRO A 31 -32.72 5.98 4.35
CA PRO A 31 -32.79 6.16 5.79
C PRO A 31 -32.63 4.83 6.56
N ALA A 32 -31.76 4.78 7.55
CA ALA A 32 -31.55 3.61 8.39
C ALA A 32 -32.83 3.17 9.12
N GLU A 33 -33.55 4.13 9.67
CA GLU A 33 -34.81 3.87 10.38
C GLU A 33 -35.86 3.22 9.48
N TYR A 34 -35.87 3.54 8.19
CA TYR A 34 -36.77 2.90 7.23
C TYR A 34 -36.39 1.42 7.04
N VAL A 35 -35.09 1.13 6.89
CA VAL A 35 -34.58 -0.24 6.76
C VAL A 35 -34.92 -1.07 7.99
N LEU A 36 -34.59 -0.56 9.17
CA LEU A 36 -34.81 -1.23 10.46
C LEU A 36 -36.33 -1.44 10.73
N LYS A 37 -37.15 -0.39 10.56
CA LYS A 37 -38.59 -0.46 10.79
C LYS A 37 -39.28 -1.44 9.87
N LYS A 38 -38.80 -1.62 8.63
CA LYS A 38 -39.38 -2.54 7.64
C LYS A 38 -38.73 -3.92 7.68
N GLY A 39 -37.68 -4.13 8.44
CA GLY A 39 -36.90 -5.38 8.45
C GLY A 39 -36.36 -5.73 7.07
N LEU A 40 -35.85 -4.73 6.33
CA LEU A 40 -35.31 -4.93 4.98
C LEU A 40 -33.91 -5.48 5.06
N SER A 41 -33.55 -6.31 4.06
CA SER A 41 -32.15 -6.66 3.81
C SER A 41 -31.58 -5.70 2.75
N PRO A 42 -30.80 -4.69 3.14
CA PRO A 42 -30.25 -3.71 2.21
C PRO A 42 -29.19 -4.35 1.29
N TYR A 43 -28.83 -3.64 0.24
CA TYR A 43 -27.62 -3.93 -0.54
C TYR A 43 -26.65 -2.77 -0.39
N VAL A 44 -25.50 -3.03 0.18
CA VAL A 44 -24.55 -2.00 0.61
C VAL A 44 -23.19 -2.19 -0.06
N ILE A 45 -22.70 -1.13 -0.65
CA ILE A 45 -21.32 -0.99 -1.12
C ILE A 45 -20.71 0.24 -0.43
N VAL A 46 -19.48 0.11 0.07
CA VAL A 46 -18.65 1.24 0.46
C VAL A 46 -17.61 1.47 -0.64
N ILE A 47 -17.43 2.71 -1.09
CA ILE A 47 -16.49 3.03 -2.16
C ILE A 47 -15.05 2.76 -1.68
N PRO A 48 -14.13 2.24 -2.51
CA PRO A 48 -12.71 2.42 -2.26
C PRO A 48 -12.40 3.93 -2.24
N PRO A 49 -12.08 4.51 -1.06
CA PRO A 49 -12.00 5.95 -0.94
C PRO A 49 -10.78 6.47 -1.73
N PRO A 50 -10.96 7.34 -2.75
CA PRO A 50 -9.84 7.87 -3.49
C PRO A 50 -8.91 8.70 -2.61
N ASN A 51 -7.60 8.54 -2.82
CA ASN A 51 -6.58 9.34 -2.16
C ASN A 51 -6.70 10.81 -2.55
N VAL A 52 -6.65 11.73 -1.57
CA VAL A 52 -6.75 13.18 -1.80
C VAL A 52 -5.45 13.79 -2.36
N THR A 53 -4.79 13.10 -3.26
CA THR A 53 -3.50 13.48 -3.85
C THR A 53 -3.62 14.19 -5.20
N ALA A 54 -4.66 13.88 -5.96
CA ALA A 54 -4.88 14.40 -7.31
C ALA A 54 -6.32 14.16 -7.79
N ALA A 55 -6.68 14.80 -8.92
CA ALA A 55 -7.90 14.49 -9.65
C ALA A 55 -8.00 13.01 -10.05
N LEU A 56 -9.23 12.50 -10.18
CA LEU A 56 -9.51 11.13 -10.60
C LEU A 56 -8.92 10.82 -11.97
N HIS A 57 -8.64 9.55 -12.22
CA HIS A 57 -8.20 9.02 -13.51
C HIS A 57 -9.17 7.93 -14.01
N MET A 58 -8.96 7.41 -15.22
CA MET A 58 -9.89 6.47 -15.86
C MET A 58 -10.09 5.16 -15.05
N GLY A 59 -9.09 4.72 -14.28
CA GLY A 59 -9.24 3.58 -13.35
C GLY A 59 -10.32 3.81 -12.28
N HIS A 60 -10.42 5.04 -11.74
CA HIS A 60 -11.51 5.41 -10.84
C HIS A 60 -12.86 5.44 -11.59
N GLY A 61 -12.86 5.86 -12.86
CA GLY A 61 -14.03 5.80 -13.72
C GLY A 61 -14.55 4.38 -13.91
N LEU A 62 -13.65 3.41 -14.13
CA LEU A 62 -13.99 1.98 -14.23
C LEU A 62 -14.58 1.46 -12.91
N ASN A 63 -13.85 1.62 -11.81
CA ASN A 63 -14.24 1.17 -10.48
C ASN A 63 -15.62 1.74 -10.08
N SER A 64 -15.79 3.06 -10.20
CA SER A 64 -17.03 3.75 -9.88
C SER A 64 -18.20 3.29 -10.77
N THR A 65 -17.94 3.06 -12.07
CA THR A 65 -19.01 2.63 -12.98
C THR A 65 -19.48 1.22 -12.67
N ILE A 66 -18.58 0.28 -12.33
CA ILE A 66 -18.96 -1.09 -11.93
C ILE A 66 -19.85 -1.05 -10.68
N GLN A 67 -19.43 -0.32 -9.65
CA GLN A 67 -20.19 -0.18 -8.41
C GLN A 67 -21.58 0.42 -8.67
N ASP A 68 -21.64 1.49 -9.45
CA ASP A 68 -22.91 2.16 -9.76
C ASP A 68 -23.86 1.28 -10.56
N VAL A 69 -23.35 0.46 -11.48
CA VAL A 69 -24.16 -0.54 -12.19
C VAL A 69 -24.80 -1.54 -11.21
N LEU A 70 -24.01 -2.07 -10.27
CA LEU A 70 -24.50 -2.99 -9.23
C LEU A 70 -25.57 -2.31 -8.36
N ILE A 71 -25.31 -1.12 -7.89
CA ILE A 71 -26.24 -0.35 -7.03
C ILE A 71 -27.55 -0.05 -7.77
N ARG A 72 -27.48 0.45 -9.02
CA ARG A 72 -28.68 0.75 -9.83
C ARG A 72 -29.46 -0.51 -10.15
N TRP A 73 -28.79 -1.61 -10.48
CA TRP A 73 -29.43 -2.89 -10.72
C TRP A 73 -30.21 -3.37 -9.49
N ARG A 74 -29.62 -3.28 -8.30
CA ARG A 74 -30.29 -3.67 -7.05
C ARG A 74 -31.46 -2.73 -6.70
N ARG A 75 -31.35 -1.41 -6.97
CA ARG A 75 -32.47 -0.47 -6.86
C ARG A 75 -33.62 -0.85 -7.79
N MET A 76 -33.33 -1.21 -9.05
CA MET A 76 -34.36 -1.68 -10.00
C MET A 76 -35.07 -2.97 -9.53
N GLN A 77 -34.40 -3.80 -8.74
CA GLN A 77 -34.98 -4.96 -8.09
C GLN A 77 -35.80 -4.61 -6.82
N GLY A 78 -35.89 -3.33 -6.47
CA GLY A 78 -36.64 -2.85 -5.29
C GLY A 78 -35.90 -3.01 -3.96
N ARG A 79 -34.59 -3.31 -3.99
CA ARG A 79 -33.77 -3.38 -2.76
C ARG A 79 -33.43 -2.00 -2.24
N ALA A 80 -33.39 -1.84 -0.92
CA ALA A 80 -32.80 -0.68 -0.27
C ALA A 80 -31.27 -0.70 -0.52
N SER A 81 -30.80 0.04 -1.55
CA SER A 81 -29.43 -0.04 -2.02
C SER A 81 -28.65 1.22 -1.66
N LEU A 82 -27.66 1.07 -0.80
CA LEU A 82 -26.81 2.14 -0.29
C LEU A 82 -25.41 2.05 -0.89
N TRP A 83 -24.91 3.17 -1.40
CA TRP A 83 -23.51 3.32 -1.83
C TRP A 83 -22.87 4.49 -1.08
N VAL A 84 -21.94 4.18 -0.18
CA VAL A 84 -21.30 5.16 0.70
C VAL A 84 -20.07 5.73 0.04
N PRO A 85 -19.99 7.06 -0.20
CA PRO A 85 -18.82 7.73 -0.74
C PRO A 85 -17.86 8.18 0.34
N GLY A 86 -16.62 8.48 -0.07
CA GLY A 86 -15.64 9.13 0.78
C GLY A 86 -14.28 9.27 0.12
N THR A 87 -13.31 9.77 0.88
CA THR A 87 -11.92 9.98 0.45
C THR A 87 -10.94 9.53 1.52
N ASP A 88 -9.73 9.19 1.11
CA ASP A 88 -8.65 8.75 1.99
C ASP A 88 -7.59 9.86 2.15
N HIS A 89 -7.13 10.06 3.39
CA HIS A 89 -6.08 11.03 3.73
C HIS A 89 -4.72 10.68 3.14
N ALA A 90 -4.46 9.39 2.88
CA ALA A 90 -3.30 8.87 2.16
C ALA A 90 -1.95 9.41 2.67
N GLY A 91 -1.63 9.13 3.94
CA GLY A 91 -0.50 9.68 4.70
C GLY A 91 0.74 10.05 3.90
N ILE A 92 1.57 9.06 3.52
CA ILE A 92 2.82 9.27 2.77
C ILE A 92 2.57 10.00 1.44
N ALA A 93 1.52 9.60 0.72
CA ALA A 93 1.27 10.13 -0.62
C ALA A 93 0.89 11.61 -0.61
N THR A 94 -0.01 12.00 0.30
CA THR A 94 -0.46 13.40 0.43
C THR A 94 0.67 14.29 0.94
N GLN A 95 1.41 13.83 1.96
CA GLN A 95 2.57 14.55 2.46
C GLN A 95 3.59 14.80 1.36
N ASN A 96 3.98 13.79 0.58
CA ASN A 96 4.91 13.92 -0.54
C ASN A 96 4.44 14.92 -1.62
N VAL A 97 3.14 14.96 -1.92
CA VAL A 97 2.60 15.91 -2.90
C VAL A 97 2.74 17.34 -2.40
N VAL A 98 2.46 17.59 -1.12
CA VAL A 98 2.56 18.93 -0.53
C VAL A 98 4.02 19.35 -0.36
N GLU A 99 4.93 18.45 0.06
CA GLU A 99 6.38 18.71 0.10
C GLU A 99 6.93 19.14 -1.27
N ARG A 100 6.55 18.42 -2.35
CA ARG A 100 6.95 18.80 -3.71
C ARG A 100 6.41 20.18 -4.13
N ARG A 101 5.19 20.53 -3.71
CA ARG A 101 4.62 21.85 -3.98
C ARG A 101 5.37 22.96 -3.26
N LEU A 102 5.74 22.73 -2.00
CA LEU A 102 6.56 23.67 -1.23
C LEU A 102 7.93 23.86 -1.88
N ALA A 103 8.59 22.77 -2.25
CA ALA A 103 9.88 22.81 -2.94
C ALA A 103 9.84 23.63 -4.25
N ASN A 104 8.75 23.55 -5.02
CA ASN A 104 8.55 24.37 -6.22
C ASN A 104 8.42 25.88 -5.92
N THR A 105 8.08 26.25 -4.68
CA THR A 105 8.03 27.65 -4.20
C THR A 105 9.29 28.05 -3.41
N GLY A 106 10.28 27.14 -3.32
CA GLY A 106 11.53 27.38 -2.61
C GLY A 106 11.42 27.28 -1.09
N SER A 107 10.40 26.59 -0.57
CA SER A 107 10.15 26.37 0.86
C SER A 107 10.20 24.88 1.21
N THR A 108 10.47 24.55 2.47
CA THR A 108 10.49 23.19 3.01
C THR A 108 9.45 23.03 4.12
N LYS A 109 9.16 21.79 4.53
CA LYS A 109 8.29 21.55 5.67
C LYS A 109 8.92 22.01 6.98
N GLU A 110 10.23 21.94 7.08
CA GLU A 110 11.01 22.39 8.23
C GLU A 110 10.88 23.91 8.43
N ASP A 111 10.81 24.70 7.33
CA ASP A 111 10.59 26.15 7.40
C ASP A 111 9.22 26.50 8.00
N LEU A 112 8.21 25.66 7.79
CA LEU A 112 6.85 25.85 8.32
C LEU A 112 6.67 25.30 9.74
N GLY A 113 7.52 24.35 10.14
CA GLY A 113 7.29 23.53 11.32
C GLY A 113 6.09 22.60 11.18
N ARG A 114 5.92 21.67 12.15
CA ARG A 114 4.87 20.63 12.07
C ARG A 114 3.46 21.21 11.92
N GLU A 115 3.10 22.18 12.75
CA GLU A 115 1.75 22.78 12.76
C GLU A 115 1.44 23.48 11.44
N GLY A 116 2.32 24.37 10.97
CA GLY A 116 2.13 25.09 9.71
C GLY A 116 2.12 24.18 8.48
N PHE A 117 2.92 23.10 8.51
CA PHE A 117 2.91 22.12 7.43
C PHE A 117 1.61 21.31 7.39
N VAL A 118 1.10 20.87 8.54
CA VAL A 118 -0.19 20.16 8.64
C VAL A 118 -1.33 21.06 8.20
N GLU A 119 -1.33 22.36 8.54
CA GLU A 119 -2.30 23.33 8.04
C GLU A 119 -2.26 23.46 6.51
N ALA A 120 -1.06 23.54 5.92
CA ALA A 120 -0.89 23.57 4.47
C ALA A 120 -1.41 22.29 3.80
N ILE A 121 -1.30 21.13 4.45
CA ILE A 121 -1.89 19.88 3.96
C ILE A 121 -3.41 19.95 4.02
N TRP A 122 -4.02 20.42 5.11
CA TRP A 122 -5.47 20.57 5.22
C TRP A 122 -6.04 21.46 4.11
N ASP A 123 -5.40 22.61 3.84
CA ASP A 123 -5.78 23.49 2.73
C ASP A 123 -5.74 22.81 1.36
N PHE A 124 -4.79 21.92 1.18
CA PHE A 124 -4.67 21.12 -0.05
C PHE A 124 -5.75 20.04 -0.13
N VAL A 125 -5.98 19.33 0.97
CA VAL A 125 -6.94 18.22 1.08
C VAL A 125 -8.37 18.72 0.87
N ASP A 126 -8.74 19.84 1.47
CA ASP A 126 -10.09 20.43 1.29
C ASP A 126 -10.39 20.73 -0.18
N LYS A 127 -9.42 21.31 -0.89
CA LYS A 127 -9.56 21.62 -2.32
C LYS A 127 -9.65 20.36 -3.17
N THR A 128 -8.76 19.39 -2.92
CA THR A 128 -8.66 18.16 -3.71
C THR A 128 -9.83 17.22 -3.44
N GLY A 129 -10.24 17.07 -2.18
CA GLY A 129 -11.39 16.26 -1.78
C GLY A 129 -12.69 16.75 -2.41
N ASN A 130 -12.95 18.06 -2.36
CA ASN A 130 -14.10 18.67 -3.02
C ASN A 130 -14.08 18.48 -4.55
N GLN A 131 -12.90 18.54 -5.17
CA GLN A 131 -12.74 18.25 -6.60
C GLN A 131 -13.07 16.79 -6.89
N ILE A 132 -12.59 15.83 -6.11
CA ILE A 132 -12.88 14.41 -6.27
C ILE A 132 -14.38 14.12 -6.19
N ILE A 133 -15.07 14.65 -5.18
CA ILE A 133 -16.52 14.49 -5.02
C ILE A 133 -17.27 15.08 -6.23
N THR A 134 -16.85 16.26 -6.70
CA THR A 134 -17.45 16.89 -7.89
C THR A 134 -17.22 16.03 -9.14
N GLN A 135 -16.05 15.45 -9.29
CA GLN A 135 -15.74 14.54 -10.41
C GLN A 135 -16.61 13.28 -10.35
N LEU A 136 -16.76 12.63 -9.19
CA LEU A 136 -17.63 11.46 -9.04
C LEU A 136 -19.08 11.78 -9.41
N LYS A 137 -19.58 12.94 -9.01
CA LYS A 137 -20.92 13.41 -9.41
C LYS A 137 -21.02 13.60 -10.93
N SER A 138 -20.02 14.18 -11.55
CA SER A 138 -19.96 14.38 -13.00
C SER A 138 -19.89 13.07 -13.78
N LEU A 139 -19.26 12.02 -13.20
CA LEU A 139 -19.27 10.66 -13.74
C LEU A 139 -20.63 9.96 -13.63
N GLY A 140 -21.59 10.56 -12.95
CA GLY A 140 -22.93 10.01 -12.73
C GLY A 140 -23.03 9.00 -11.58
N ALA A 141 -22.07 9.00 -10.66
CA ALA A 141 -22.10 8.12 -9.50
C ALA A 141 -23.32 8.39 -8.60
N SER A 142 -24.12 7.39 -8.30
CA SER A 142 -25.36 7.51 -7.50
C SER A 142 -25.13 7.21 -6.02
N CYS A 143 -24.07 7.80 -5.46
CA CYS A 143 -23.73 7.68 -4.04
C CYS A 143 -24.69 8.44 -3.14
N ASP A 144 -24.81 7.99 -1.90
CA ASP A 144 -25.48 8.72 -0.83
C ASP A 144 -24.54 9.82 -0.28
N TRP A 145 -24.62 11.00 -0.87
CA TRP A 145 -23.70 12.12 -0.58
C TRP A 145 -23.85 12.69 0.84
N GLU A 146 -24.97 12.42 1.52
CA GLU A 146 -25.15 12.81 2.92
C GLU A 146 -24.26 11.99 3.86
N ARG A 147 -23.84 10.80 3.41
CA ARG A 147 -22.91 9.91 4.12
C ARG A 147 -21.47 10.02 3.63
N THR A 148 -21.10 11.12 2.98
CA THR A 148 -19.69 11.33 2.59
C THR A 148 -18.80 11.34 3.83
N ARG A 149 -17.70 10.57 3.81
CA ARG A 149 -16.72 10.47 4.91
C ARG A 149 -15.30 10.70 4.42
N PHE A 150 -14.46 11.10 5.36
CA PHE A 150 -13.03 11.23 5.16
C PHE A 150 -12.29 10.44 6.25
N THR A 151 -11.24 9.72 5.90
CA THR A 151 -10.56 8.82 6.85
C THR A 151 -9.95 9.51 8.08
N LEU A 152 -9.75 10.84 8.05
CA LEU A 152 -9.35 11.65 9.21
C LEU A 152 -10.53 12.40 9.87
N ASP A 153 -11.79 12.12 9.52
CA ASP A 153 -12.93 12.64 10.27
C ASP A 153 -12.84 12.24 11.75
N GLU A 154 -13.38 13.07 12.63
CA GLU A 154 -13.32 12.86 14.08
C GLU A 154 -13.85 11.48 14.50
N ASN A 155 -14.98 11.05 13.94
CA ASN A 155 -15.56 9.74 14.24
C ASN A 155 -14.65 8.58 13.79
N LEU A 156 -14.03 8.70 12.60
CA LEU A 156 -13.11 7.69 12.10
C LEU A 156 -11.80 7.68 12.91
N SER A 157 -11.34 8.84 13.35
CA SER A 157 -10.18 8.96 14.23
C SER A 157 -10.41 8.30 15.60
N ARG A 158 -11.63 8.40 16.14
CA ARG A 158 -12.00 7.65 17.36
C ARG A 158 -12.00 6.14 17.13
N ALA A 159 -12.49 5.67 15.99
CA ALA A 159 -12.42 4.26 15.63
C ALA A 159 -10.98 3.75 15.53
N VAL A 160 -10.08 4.55 14.95
CA VAL A 160 -8.65 4.22 14.88
C VAL A 160 -8.02 4.09 16.26
N ARG A 161 -8.30 5.02 17.18
CA ARG A 161 -7.82 4.96 18.57
C ARG A 161 -8.38 3.73 19.30
N GLU A 162 -9.67 3.45 19.14
CA GLU A 162 -10.31 2.26 19.74
C GLU A 162 -9.61 0.99 19.30
N VAL A 163 -9.37 0.82 17.99
CA VAL A 163 -8.71 -0.36 17.44
C VAL A 163 -7.28 -0.49 17.95
N PHE A 164 -6.52 0.59 17.96
CA PHE A 164 -5.13 0.55 18.46
C PHE A 164 -5.07 0.10 19.92
N VAL A 165 -5.88 0.73 20.77
CA VAL A 165 -5.89 0.42 22.22
C VAL A 165 -6.40 -0.99 22.47
N HIS A 166 -7.48 -1.41 21.78
CA HIS A 166 -8.03 -2.77 21.90
C HIS A 166 -6.99 -3.84 21.53
N LEU A 167 -6.32 -3.69 20.38
CA LEU A 167 -5.29 -4.64 19.95
C LEU A 167 -4.05 -4.63 20.86
N TYR A 168 -3.71 -3.47 21.43
CA TYR A 168 -2.63 -3.37 22.42
C TYR A 168 -3.00 -4.09 23.73
N GLU A 169 -4.22 -3.91 24.23
CA GLU A 169 -4.74 -4.59 25.43
C GLU A 169 -4.79 -6.13 25.28
N GLN A 170 -4.82 -6.61 24.01
CA GLN A 170 -4.76 -8.05 23.68
C GLN A 170 -3.35 -8.55 23.34
N ASP A 171 -2.31 -7.77 23.58
CA ASP A 171 -0.92 -8.09 23.21
C ASP A 171 -0.72 -8.34 21.70
N LEU A 172 -1.62 -7.85 20.84
CA LEU A 172 -1.50 -7.93 19.39
C LEU A 172 -0.74 -6.74 18.79
N ILE A 173 -0.73 -5.59 19.45
CA ILE A 173 0.16 -4.47 19.13
C ILE A 173 1.31 -4.45 20.12
N TYR A 174 2.52 -4.33 19.61
CA TYR A 174 3.74 -4.24 20.41
C TYR A 174 4.76 -3.29 19.78
N ARG A 175 5.72 -2.83 20.57
CA ARG A 175 6.86 -2.04 20.13
C ARG A 175 8.10 -2.91 20.16
N GLY A 176 8.83 -2.97 19.05
CA GLY A 176 10.00 -3.83 18.92
C GLY A 176 11.04 -3.25 17.97
N GLU A 177 12.27 -3.70 18.17
CA GLU A 177 13.40 -3.32 17.32
C GLU A 177 13.66 -4.42 16.30
N TYR A 178 13.44 -4.11 15.01
CA TYR A 178 13.60 -5.04 13.89
C TYR A 178 14.20 -4.35 12.68
N ILE A 179 14.69 -5.15 11.74
CA ILE A 179 15.03 -4.64 10.42
C ILE A 179 13.74 -4.32 9.66
N ILE A 180 13.58 -3.05 9.32
CA ILE A 180 12.44 -2.53 8.58
C ILE A 180 12.87 -2.03 7.21
N ASN A 181 11.92 -1.89 6.29
CA ASN A 181 12.12 -1.19 5.03
C ASN A 181 12.09 0.32 5.29
N TRP A 182 13.21 1.00 5.12
CA TRP A 182 13.34 2.44 5.32
C TRP A 182 13.46 3.18 4.00
N CYS A 183 12.65 4.20 3.79
CA CYS A 183 12.79 5.10 2.64
C CYS A 183 13.64 6.32 3.00
N PRO A 184 14.90 6.44 2.50
CA PRO A 184 15.79 7.54 2.88
C PRO A 184 15.36 8.91 2.34
N ARG A 185 14.48 8.95 1.32
CA ARG A 185 13.90 10.19 0.82
C ARG A 185 12.64 10.63 1.57
N CYS A 186 11.75 9.68 1.90
CA CYS A 186 10.53 9.99 2.63
C CYS A 186 10.77 10.05 4.15
N HIS A 187 11.95 9.62 4.62
CA HIS A 187 12.35 9.52 6.03
C HIS A 187 11.30 8.79 6.86
N THR A 188 10.87 7.63 6.39
CA THR A 188 9.84 6.83 7.07
C THR A 188 10.00 5.34 6.79
N ALA A 189 9.54 4.53 7.75
CA ALA A 189 9.35 3.11 7.60
C ALA A 189 8.27 2.79 6.56
N LEU A 190 8.42 1.67 5.89
CA LEU A 190 7.47 1.09 4.94
C LEU A 190 7.11 -0.33 5.38
N SER A 191 5.88 -0.76 5.12
CA SER A 191 5.53 -2.17 5.21
C SER A 191 6.17 -2.97 4.07
N ASN A 192 6.14 -4.30 4.17
CA ASN A 192 6.71 -5.16 3.12
C ASN A 192 6.03 -4.95 1.77
N GLU A 193 4.71 -4.74 1.78
CA GLU A 193 3.92 -4.50 0.57
C GLU A 193 4.21 -3.12 -0.07
N GLU A 194 4.69 -2.15 0.72
CA GLU A 194 5.05 -0.80 0.25
C GLU A 194 6.47 -0.72 -0.34
N ALA A 195 7.28 -1.75 -0.14
CA ALA A 195 8.62 -1.88 -0.70
C ALA A 195 8.56 -2.80 -1.94
N GLU A 196 8.27 -2.21 -3.10
CA GLU A 196 8.09 -2.96 -4.34
C GLU A 196 9.43 -3.51 -4.87
N GLY A 197 9.58 -4.83 -4.91
CA GLY A 197 10.72 -5.47 -5.56
C GLY A 197 10.66 -5.29 -7.07
N ARG A 198 11.75 -4.77 -7.65
CA ARG A 198 11.89 -4.62 -9.10
C ARG A 198 13.13 -5.32 -9.57
N ASP A 199 12.97 -6.16 -10.59
CA ASP A 199 14.10 -6.79 -11.24
C ASP A 199 15.01 -5.71 -11.84
N SER A 200 16.24 -5.68 -11.38
CA SER A 200 17.25 -4.71 -11.77
C SER A 200 18.53 -5.42 -12.20
N GLU A 201 19.11 -4.94 -13.28
CA GLU A 201 20.46 -5.33 -13.68
C GLU A 201 21.45 -4.74 -12.67
N GLY A 202 22.12 -5.60 -11.95
CA GLY A 202 23.13 -5.25 -10.96
C GLY A 202 24.37 -6.10 -11.12
N LYS A 203 25.22 -6.10 -10.13
CA LYS A 203 26.42 -6.91 -10.09
C LYS A 203 26.52 -7.68 -8.78
N LEU A 204 27.11 -8.85 -8.84
CA LEU A 204 27.55 -9.61 -7.68
C LEU A 204 29.08 -9.48 -7.60
N TRP A 205 29.57 -8.87 -6.53
CA TRP A 205 31.00 -8.69 -6.31
C TRP A 205 31.54 -9.75 -5.39
N HIS A 206 32.73 -10.29 -5.75
CA HIS A 206 33.45 -11.28 -4.97
C HIS A 206 34.60 -10.62 -4.23
N ILE A 207 34.57 -10.68 -2.91
CA ILE A 207 35.49 -9.96 -2.02
C ILE A 207 36.27 -10.97 -1.19
N ARG A 208 37.61 -10.84 -1.19
CA ARG A 208 38.50 -11.64 -0.37
C ARG A 208 38.62 -11.04 1.02
N TYR A 209 38.24 -11.79 2.02
CA TYR A 209 38.37 -11.42 3.43
C TYR A 209 39.62 -12.12 4.00
N PRO A 210 40.69 -11.40 4.38
CA PRO A 210 41.86 -12.01 4.97
C PRO A 210 41.54 -12.71 6.29
N LEU A 211 42.04 -13.91 6.46
CA LEU A 211 41.95 -14.67 7.69
C LEU A 211 43.07 -14.30 8.64
N ASP A 212 42.81 -14.30 9.94
CA ASP A 212 43.82 -14.18 10.99
C ASP A 212 44.85 -15.34 10.88
N ASP A 213 46.08 -15.09 11.25
CA ASP A 213 47.17 -16.10 11.20
C ASP A 213 46.83 -17.37 11.99
N SER A 214 45.98 -17.29 13.03
CA SER A 214 45.57 -18.44 13.81
C SER A 214 44.64 -19.40 13.03
N ALA A 215 44.03 -18.96 11.94
CA ALA A 215 43.12 -19.76 11.11
C ALA A 215 43.86 -20.61 10.04
N ALA A 216 45.18 -20.57 9.98
CA ALA A 216 45.98 -21.19 8.90
C ALA A 216 45.72 -22.70 8.76
N GLU A 217 45.60 -23.45 9.86
CA GLU A 217 45.33 -24.88 9.85
C GLU A 217 43.88 -25.16 9.36
N ALA A 218 42.92 -24.36 9.81
CA ALA A 218 41.50 -24.46 9.40
C ALA A 218 41.34 -24.14 7.91
N ALA A 219 42.00 -23.11 7.43
CA ALA A 219 42.02 -22.72 6.02
C ALA A 219 42.63 -23.79 5.11
N GLN A 220 43.71 -24.43 5.56
CA GLN A 220 44.30 -25.55 4.83
C GLN A 220 43.38 -26.76 4.80
N ALA A 221 42.72 -27.08 5.93
CA ALA A 221 41.73 -28.17 5.99
C ALA A 221 40.52 -27.92 5.07
N SER A 222 40.01 -26.67 5.03
CA SER A 222 39.00 -26.25 4.08
C SER A 222 39.40 -26.43 2.63
N LEU A 223 40.60 -26.02 2.27
CA LEU A 223 41.14 -26.19 0.92
C LEU A 223 41.26 -27.69 0.54
N ASP A 224 41.74 -28.50 1.49
CA ASP A 224 41.86 -29.95 1.30
C ASP A 224 40.47 -30.64 1.18
N ALA A 225 39.45 -30.09 1.77
CA ALA A 225 38.03 -30.49 1.62
C ALA A 225 37.39 -30.00 0.32
N GLY A 226 38.10 -29.25 -0.51
CA GLY A 226 37.62 -28.77 -1.80
C GLY A 226 36.95 -27.42 -1.79
N ALA A 227 37.20 -26.58 -0.80
CA ALA A 227 36.68 -25.21 -0.74
C ALA A 227 37.36 -24.34 -1.81
N ASP A 228 36.62 -23.92 -2.81
CA ASP A 228 37.07 -23.07 -3.92
C ASP A 228 37.11 -21.58 -3.54
N ALA A 229 36.39 -21.18 -2.48
CA ALA A 229 36.38 -19.83 -1.97
C ALA A 229 37.49 -19.53 -0.96
N VAL A 230 38.37 -20.50 -0.63
CA VAL A 230 39.52 -20.32 0.26
C VAL A 230 40.80 -20.34 -0.55
N GLY A 231 41.72 -19.42 -0.24
CA GLY A 231 42.99 -19.33 -0.97
C GLY A 231 44.02 -18.52 -0.23
N ARG A 232 45.13 -18.18 -0.94
CA ARG A 232 46.22 -17.34 -0.41
C ARG A 232 46.40 -16.08 -1.24
N LEU A 233 46.55 -14.94 -0.57
CA LEU A 233 47.00 -13.67 -1.17
C LEU A 233 48.49 -13.74 -1.58
N ASP A 234 48.90 -12.79 -2.40
CA ASP A 234 50.30 -12.67 -2.84
C ASP A 234 51.30 -12.44 -1.68
N ASP A 235 50.82 -11.87 -0.59
CA ASP A 235 51.59 -11.64 0.64
C ASP A 235 51.64 -12.90 1.55
N GLY A 236 50.96 -13.98 1.17
CA GLY A 236 50.93 -15.25 1.86
C GLY A 236 49.81 -15.43 2.89
N ARG A 237 49.03 -14.40 3.20
CA ARG A 237 47.87 -14.50 4.10
C ARG A 237 46.78 -15.38 3.47
N TRP A 238 46.09 -16.13 4.30
CA TRP A 238 44.88 -16.85 3.89
C TRP A 238 43.70 -15.89 3.72
N TYR A 239 42.78 -16.22 2.84
CA TYR A 239 41.51 -15.50 2.69
C TYR A 239 40.36 -16.49 2.46
N LEU A 240 39.15 -16.00 2.73
CA LEU A 240 37.93 -16.56 2.21
C LEU A 240 37.23 -15.54 1.30
N THR A 241 36.47 -16.01 0.32
CA THR A 241 35.76 -15.15 -0.63
C THR A 241 34.25 -15.12 -0.30
N VAL A 242 33.71 -13.94 -0.06
CA VAL A 242 32.27 -13.70 0.07
C VAL A 242 31.74 -13.02 -1.18
N SER A 243 30.45 -13.22 -1.47
CA SER A 243 29.78 -12.61 -2.62
C SER A 243 28.67 -11.68 -2.14
N THR A 244 28.58 -10.47 -2.69
CA THR A 244 27.59 -9.48 -2.26
C THR A 244 27.16 -8.57 -3.40
N THR A 245 25.88 -8.15 -3.38
CA THR A 245 25.33 -7.08 -4.24
C THR A 245 25.48 -5.70 -3.59
N ARG A 246 25.96 -5.63 -2.32
CA ARG A 246 26.03 -4.42 -1.51
C ARG A 246 27.39 -4.25 -0.83
N PRO A 247 28.46 -3.95 -1.57
CA PRO A 247 29.82 -3.81 -1.00
C PRO A 247 29.92 -2.75 0.09
N GLU A 248 29.16 -1.66 -0.01
CA GLU A 248 29.15 -0.57 0.97
C GLU A 248 28.79 -1.02 2.40
N THR A 249 27.96 -2.06 2.51
CA THR A 249 27.53 -2.56 3.84
C THR A 249 28.61 -3.41 4.52
N MET A 250 29.65 -3.86 3.80
CA MET A 250 30.73 -4.66 4.40
C MET A 250 31.40 -3.96 5.58
N LEU A 251 31.40 -2.63 5.60
CA LEU A 251 31.95 -1.85 6.71
C LEU A 251 31.20 -2.08 8.03
N GLY A 252 29.99 -2.65 7.97
CA GLY A 252 29.16 -3.04 9.10
C GLY A 252 29.13 -4.55 9.37
N ASP A 253 29.92 -5.36 8.66
CA ASP A 253 29.94 -6.81 8.87
C ASP A 253 30.43 -7.15 10.28
N THR A 254 29.76 -8.11 10.91
CA THR A 254 30.10 -8.59 12.25
C THR A 254 30.35 -10.09 12.31
N GLY A 255 30.22 -10.78 11.19
CA GLY A 255 30.56 -12.18 11.03
C GLY A 255 30.51 -12.62 9.57
N VAL A 256 30.96 -13.86 9.33
CA VAL A 256 30.70 -14.62 8.12
C VAL A 256 30.05 -15.92 8.52
N ALA A 257 28.94 -16.29 7.88
CA ALA A 257 28.22 -17.52 8.17
C ALA A 257 28.51 -18.61 7.14
N VAL A 258 28.56 -19.87 7.63
CA VAL A 258 28.69 -21.09 6.84
C VAL A 258 27.58 -22.06 7.22
N HIS A 259 27.19 -22.97 6.33
CA HIS A 259 26.23 -24.00 6.68
C HIS A 259 26.90 -25.05 7.59
N PRO A 260 26.28 -25.49 8.71
CA PRO A 260 26.90 -26.41 9.66
C PRO A 260 27.22 -27.80 9.08
N GLU A 261 26.55 -28.20 8.01
CA GLU A 261 26.75 -29.48 7.30
C GLU A 261 27.61 -29.32 6.03
N ASP A 262 28.19 -28.14 5.77
CA ASP A 262 29.10 -27.95 4.63
C ASP A 262 30.53 -28.31 5.02
N ASP A 263 30.93 -29.53 4.67
CA ASP A 263 32.27 -30.06 4.94
C ASP A 263 33.41 -29.19 4.38
N ARG A 264 33.13 -28.35 3.38
CA ARG A 264 34.13 -27.44 2.78
C ARG A 264 34.58 -26.37 3.76
N TYR A 265 33.68 -25.88 4.63
CA TYR A 265 33.91 -24.68 5.44
C TYR A 265 33.74 -24.88 6.95
N VAL A 266 33.21 -26.02 7.40
CA VAL A 266 32.96 -26.28 8.83
C VAL A 266 34.23 -26.14 9.67
N SER A 267 35.42 -26.42 9.11
CA SER A 267 36.69 -26.26 9.81
C SER A 267 37.04 -24.79 10.11
N LEU A 268 36.46 -23.84 9.41
CA LEU A 268 36.66 -22.40 9.62
C LEU A 268 35.83 -21.80 10.75
N VAL A 269 34.82 -22.53 11.26
CA VAL A 269 33.98 -22.05 12.36
C VAL A 269 34.87 -21.69 13.57
N ASP A 270 34.56 -20.59 14.23
CA ASP A 270 35.35 -19.95 15.30
C ASP A 270 36.71 -19.31 14.85
N SER A 271 37.04 -19.36 13.57
CA SER A 271 38.18 -18.58 13.04
C SER A 271 37.84 -17.10 12.94
N ASN A 272 38.85 -16.23 12.97
CA ASN A 272 38.70 -14.80 12.83
C ASN A 272 39.11 -14.30 11.46
N ILE A 273 38.39 -13.31 10.98
CA ILE A 273 38.64 -12.57 9.75
C ILE A 273 39.10 -11.15 10.11
N GLU A 274 40.10 -10.66 9.42
CA GLU A 274 40.49 -9.25 9.46
C GLU A 274 39.64 -8.48 8.46
N LEU A 275 38.65 -7.72 8.95
CA LEU A 275 37.71 -7.00 8.06
C LEU A 275 38.44 -5.84 7.36
N PRO A 276 38.48 -5.81 6.01
CA PRO A 276 39.13 -4.76 5.26
C PRO A 276 38.72 -3.35 5.66
N PHE A 277 39.62 -2.37 5.57
CA PHE A 277 39.45 -0.96 5.95
C PHE A 277 39.28 -0.70 7.44
N THR A 278 39.09 -1.73 8.27
CA THR A 278 38.84 -1.57 9.71
C THR A 278 39.87 -2.29 10.55
N ASP A 279 39.97 -1.95 11.84
CA ASP A 279 40.77 -2.70 12.82
C ASP A 279 39.96 -3.85 13.48
N ARG A 280 38.77 -4.18 12.92
CA ARG A 280 37.88 -5.19 13.51
C ARG A 280 38.23 -6.60 13.05
N ARG A 281 38.10 -7.52 14.01
CA ARG A 281 38.12 -8.95 13.74
C ARG A 281 36.72 -9.50 13.94
N ILE A 282 36.23 -10.23 12.96
CA ILE A 282 34.90 -10.80 12.94
C ILE A 282 34.96 -12.34 12.87
N PRO A 283 34.13 -13.09 13.58
CA PRO A 283 34.17 -14.55 13.58
C PRO A 283 33.51 -15.16 12.36
N VAL A 284 33.91 -16.39 12.05
CA VAL A 284 33.13 -17.31 11.20
C VAL A 284 32.19 -18.10 12.10
N VAL A 285 30.89 -18.10 11.79
CA VAL A 285 29.83 -18.77 12.56
C VAL A 285 29.10 -19.81 11.72
N ALA A 286 28.48 -20.80 12.34
CA ALA A 286 27.65 -21.78 11.67
C ALA A 286 26.16 -21.43 11.79
N ASP A 287 25.42 -21.43 10.67
CA ASP A 287 23.98 -21.19 10.66
C ASP A 287 23.28 -21.96 9.52
N GLU A 288 22.17 -22.61 9.84
CA GLU A 288 21.37 -23.44 8.89
C GLU A 288 20.70 -22.59 7.78
N HIS A 289 20.65 -21.27 7.92
CA HIS A 289 20.07 -20.38 6.91
C HIS A 289 20.96 -20.22 5.67
N VAL A 290 22.23 -20.53 5.79
CA VAL A 290 23.18 -20.42 4.68
C VAL A 290 22.89 -21.50 3.63
N ASP A 291 22.73 -21.10 2.37
CA ASP A 291 22.60 -22.02 1.24
C ASP A 291 24.01 -22.38 0.71
N PRO A 292 24.46 -23.65 0.86
CA PRO A 292 25.79 -24.07 0.41
C PRO A 292 25.99 -24.02 -1.12
N GLU A 293 24.88 -23.98 -1.89
CA GLU A 293 24.91 -23.95 -3.36
C GLU A 293 24.86 -22.52 -3.92
N PHE A 294 24.56 -21.52 -3.09
CA PHE A 294 24.49 -20.13 -3.53
C PHE A 294 25.84 -19.41 -3.41
N GLY A 295 26.31 -18.82 -4.52
CA GLY A 295 27.56 -18.05 -4.56
C GLY A 295 28.76 -18.90 -4.15
N SER A 296 29.48 -18.46 -3.12
CA SER A 296 30.63 -19.18 -2.56
C SER A 296 30.23 -20.21 -1.48
N GLY A 297 28.95 -20.24 -1.05
CA GLY A 297 28.52 -20.99 0.15
C GLY A 297 28.89 -20.28 1.47
N LEU A 298 29.43 -19.05 1.38
CA LEU A 298 29.83 -18.21 2.50
C LEU A 298 28.99 -16.92 2.45
N VAL A 299 28.35 -16.56 3.55
CA VAL A 299 27.50 -15.36 3.65
C VAL A 299 28.15 -14.36 4.61
N LYS A 300 28.42 -13.15 4.13
CA LYS A 300 28.78 -12.05 5.01
C LYS A 300 27.56 -11.66 5.84
N VAL A 301 27.75 -11.35 7.11
CA VAL A 301 26.66 -11.03 8.03
C VAL A 301 26.73 -9.55 8.43
N THR A 302 25.77 -8.76 7.92
CA THR A 302 25.60 -7.33 8.25
C THR A 302 24.25 -7.12 8.94
N PRO A 303 24.12 -7.39 10.22
CA PRO A 303 22.85 -7.55 10.91
C PRO A 303 21.95 -6.29 10.91
N ALA A 304 22.54 -5.11 10.81
CA ALA A 304 21.77 -3.86 10.80
C ALA A 304 21.16 -3.52 9.42
N HIS A 305 21.57 -4.24 8.34
CA HIS A 305 21.25 -3.88 6.96
C HIS A 305 20.67 -5.04 6.11
N ASP A 306 20.40 -6.19 6.72
CA ASP A 306 19.72 -7.33 6.09
C ASP A 306 18.90 -8.10 7.12
N PRO A 307 17.62 -8.42 6.82
CA PRO A 307 16.75 -9.16 7.75
C PRO A 307 17.26 -10.58 8.07
N ASN A 308 17.84 -11.29 7.09
CA ASN A 308 18.34 -12.65 7.30
C ASN A 308 19.60 -12.62 8.16
N ASP A 309 20.49 -11.64 7.88
CA ASP A 309 21.70 -11.41 8.66
C ASP A 309 21.39 -11.04 10.12
N PHE A 310 20.30 -10.28 10.34
CA PHE A 310 19.82 -9.95 11.69
C PHE A 310 19.40 -11.21 12.45
N GLU A 311 18.70 -12.14 11.79
CA GLU A 311 18.31 -13.42 12.41
C GLU A 311 19.53 -14.30 12.71
N ILE A 312 20.50 -14.40 11.78
CA ILE A 312 21.77 -15.12 12.00
C ILE A 312 22.49 -14.53 13.21
N ALA A 313 22.63 -13.20 13.26
CA ALA A 313 23.30 -12.52 14.36
C ALA A 313 22.61 -12.76 15.71
N SER A 314 21.28 -12.73 15.73
CA SER A 314 20.49 -12.98 16.93
C SER A 314 20.68 -14.40 17.46
N ARG A 315 20.80 -15.41 16.58
CA ARG A 315 21.07 -16.81 16.97
C ARG A 315 22.52 -17.02 17.41
N SER A 316 23.47 -16.35 16.74
CA SER A 316 24.91 -16.53 16.97
C SER A 316 25.51 -15.54 17.97
N GLY A 317 24.73 -14.56 18.46
CA GLY A 317 25.19 -13.55 19.41
C GLY A 317 26.19 -12.55 18.83
N LEU A 318 26.10 -12.26 17.51
CA LEU A 318 26.93 -11.28 16.84
C LEU A 318 26.49 -9.85 17.19
N GLU A 319 27.45 -8.91 17.14
CA GLU A 319 27.16 -7.48 17.33
C GLU A 319 26.29 -6.95 16.17
N ILE A 320 25.42 -6.00 16.47
CA ILE A 320 24.60 -5.32 15.46
C ILE A 320 25.18 -3.91 15.28
N LEU A 321 25.77 -3.63 14.12
CA LEU A 321 26.44 -2.38 13.83
C LEU A 321 25.74 -1.65 12.67
N ASP A 322 25.02 -0.56 12.98
CA ASP A 322 24.45 0.34 11.98
C ASP A 322 25.55 1.26 11.41
N VAL A 323 25.70 1.25 10.09
CA VAL A 323 26.70 2.04 9.36
C VAL A 323 26.12 3.15 8.49
N MET A 324 24.80 3.36 8.52
CA MET A 324 24.11 4.37 7.72
C MET A 324 23.26 5.32 8.57
N THR A 325 23.09 6.54 8.07
CA THR A 325 22.17 7.54 8.61
C THR A 325 20.76 7.35 8.01
N ASP A 326 19.77 8.13 8.50
CA ASP A 326 18.40 8.17 7.97
C ASP A 326 18.34 8.58 6.49
N ASP A 327 19.34 9.36 6.02
CA ASP A 327 19.51 9.77 4.62
C ASP A 327 20.21 8.71 3.75
N ALA A 328 20.50 7.53 4.30
CA ALA A 328 21.32 6.49 3.67
C ALA A 328 22.73 6.97 3.29
N LYS A 329 23.33 7.83 4.10
CA LYS A 329 24.75 8.17 4.04
C LYS A 329 25.50 7.35 5.06
N MET A 330 26.75 7.08 4.78
CA MET A 330 27.63 6.39 5.72
C MET A 330 27.79 7.22 7.00
N ASN A 331 27.58 6.60 8.16
CA ASN A 331 27.63 7.29 9.44
C ASN A 331 29.04 7.33 10.06
N LYS A 332 29.15 7.74 11.32
CA LYS A 332 30.43 7.85 12.05
C LYS A 332 31.01 6.53 12.52
N SER A 333 30.30 5.42 12.37
CA SER A 333 30.77 4.08 12.74
C SER A 333 31.74 3.49 11.70
N VAL A 334 31.78 4.05 10.49
CA VAL A 334 32.71 3.63 9.43
C VAL A 334 34.01 4.43 9.47
N PRO A 335 35.09 3.94 8.82
CA PRO A 335 36.34 4.69 8.68
C PRO A 335 36.16 6.08 8.09
N SER A 336 36.96 7.03 8.51
CA SER A 336 36.79 8.47 8.21
C SER A 336 36.72 8.81 6.72
N GLU A 337 37.38 8.02 5.87
CA GLU A 337 37.37 8.19 4.41
C GLU A 337 36.01 7.93 3.77
N PHE A 338 35.12 7.15 4.41
CA PHE A 338 33.80 6.82 3.90
C PHE A 338 32.68 7.63 4.57
N GLN A 339 32.95 8.34 5.68
CA GLN A 339 31.93 9.09 6.42
C GLN A 339 31.26 10.17 5.56
N ASP A 340 29.95 10.34 5.78
CA ASP A 340 29.07 11.31 5.09
C ASP A 340 28.90 11.06 3.56
N MET A 341 29.52 10.01 2.98
CA MET A 341 29.26 9.62 1.59
C MET A 341 27.86 9.07 1.41
N ASP A 342 27.22 9.38 0.27
CA ASP A 342 26.05 8.63 -0.17
C ASP A 342 26.41 7.14 -0.31
N ARG A 343 25.47 6.26 0.00
CA ARG A 343 25.68 4.80 -0.04
C ARG A 343 26.22 4.27 -1.36
N PHE A 344 25.81 4.87 -2.50
CA PHE A 344 26.29 4.45 -3.82
C PHE A 344 27.70 4.99 -4.11
N ASP A 345 27.98 6.22 -3.69
CA ASP A 345 29.34 6.77 -3.78
C ASP A 345 30.31 5.97 -2.87
N ALA A 346 29.84 5.57 -1.68
CA ALA A 346 30.58 4.71 -0.77
C ALA A 346 30.83 3.31 -1.36
N ARG A 347 29.86 2.74 -2.10
CA ARG A 347 30.03 1.48 -2.83
C ARG A 347 31.19 1.56 -3.79
N ASP A 348 31.23 2.60 -4.62
CA ASP A 348 32.27 2.80 -5.60
C ASP A 348 33.65 2.98 -4.92
N ALA A 349 33.70 3.78 -3.85
CA ALA A 349 34.96 3.99 -3.08
C ALA A 349 35.44 2.70 -2.40
N VAL A 350 34.56 1.87 -1.84
CA VAL A 350 34.91 0.57 -1.26
C VAL A 350 35.47 -0.37 -2.33
N LEU A 351 34.83 -0.44 -3.51
CA LEU A 351 35.32 -1.29 -4.61
C LEU A 351 36.67 -0.85 -5.14
N GLU A 352 36.91 0.46 -5.28
CA GLU A 352 38.22 1.02 -5.67
C GLU A 352 39.30 0.64 -4.65
N GLY A 353 39.03 0.86 -3.36
CA GLY A 353 39.98 0.51 -2.30
C GLY A 353 40.24 -1.00 -2.20
N LEU A 354 39.22 -1.85 -2.36
CA LEU A 354 39.40 -3.31 -2.42
C LEU A 354 40.30 -3.74 -3.61
N SER A 355 40.12 -3.09 -4.75
CA SER A 355 40.96 -3.33 -5.94
C SER A 355 42.42 -2.95 -5.70
N GLU A 356 42.68 -1.79 -5.08
CA GLU A 356 44.03 -1.35 -4.72
C GLU A 356 44.69 -2.30 -3.71
N LEU A 357 43.94 -2.85 -2.77
CA LEU A 357 44.44 -3.84 -1.80
C LEU A 357 44.58 -5.26 -2.37
N GLY A 358 44.15 -5.50 -3.63
CA GLY A 358 44.12 -6.85 -4.23
C GLY A 358 43.07 -7.79 -3.61
N LEU A 359 42.08 -7.23 -2.94
CA LEU A 359 41.04 -7.97 -2.25
C LEU A 359 39.75 -8.10 -3.07
N LEU A 360 39.56 -7.38 -4.17
CA LEU A 360 38.47 -7.60 -5.12
C LEU A 360 38.82 -8.80 -6.02
N ALA A 361 38.10 -9.92 -5.86
CA ALA A 361 38.35 -11.13 -6.61
C ALA A 361 37.73 -11.10 -8.01
N GLY A 362 36.64 -10.38 -8.19
CA GLY A 362 35.95 -10.25 -9.47
C GLY A 362 34.53 -9.71 -9.30
N GLU A 363 33.84 -9.59 -10.43
CA GLU A 363 32.44 -9.18 -10.49
C GLU A 363 31.72 -9.95 -11.61
N GLU A 364 30.42 -10.19 -11.46
CA GLU A 364 29.57 -10.77 -12.49
C GLU A 364 28.23 -10.02 -12.58
N GLU A 365 27.63 -10.02 -13.76
CA GLU A 365 26.28 -9.47 -13.93
C GLU A 365 25.26 -10.32 -13.19
N TYR A 366 24.41 -9.69 -12.40
CA TYR A 366 23.45 -10.37 -11.56
C TYR A 366 22.10 -9.67 -11.56
N MET A 367 21.06 -10.39 -11.99
CA MET A 367 19.68 -9.90 -11.92
C MET A 367 19.11 -10.20 -10.54
N HIS A 368 18.66 -9.17 -9.84
CA HIS A 368 18.03 -9.33 -8.54
C HIS A 368 16.91 -8.31 -8.32
N ALA A 369 15.99 -8.65 -7.44
CA ALA A 369 14.90 -7.77 -7.06
C ALA A 369 15.41 -6.71 -6.07
N VAL A 370 15.39 -5.43 -6.47
CA VAL A 370 15.75 -4.29 -5.63
C VAL A 370 14.46 -3.65 -5.12
N PRO A 371 14.26 -3.53 -3.79
CA PRO A 371 13.07 -2.92 -3.24
C PRO A 371 13.07 -1.40 -3.45
N HIS A 372 11.95 -0.88 -3.96
CA HIS A 372 11.72 0.55 -4.19
C HIS A 372 10.52 1.03 -3.40
N CYS A 373 10.60 2.25 -2.93
CA CYS A 373 9.48 2.91 -2.27
C CYS A 373 8.34 3.14 -3.29
N TYR A 374 7.19 2.57 -3.04
CA TYR A 374 6.02 2.65 -3.93
C TYR A 374 5.52 4.07 -4.21
N ARG A 375 5.98 5.08 -3.44
CA ARG A 375 5.55 6.49 -3.58
C ARG A 375 6.57 7.42 -4.21
N CYS A 376 7.86 7.23 -3.93
CA CYS A 376 8.89 8.15 -4.42
C CYS A 376 9.91 7.50 -5.34
N ASP A 377 9.81 6.19 -5.54
CA ASP A 377 10.67 5.41 -6.43
C ASP A 377 12.13 5.28 -5.99
N THR A 378 12.45 5.70 -4.77
CA THR A 378 13.79 5.59 -4.20
C THR A 378 14.04 4.17 -3.74
N VAL A 379 15.25 3.66 -3.97
CA VAL A 379 15.69 2.36 -3.44
C VAL A 379 15.61 2.37 -1.92
N VAL A 380 14.94 1.37 -1.37
CA VAL A 380 14.71 1.20 0.07
C VAL A 380 15.97 0.67 0.76
N GLU A 381 16.21 1.09 2.00
CA GLU A 381 17.26 0.56 2.85
C GLU A 381 16.67 -0.33 3.95
N PRO A 382 17.08 -1.61 4.04
CA PRO A 382 16.85 -2.38 5.25
C PRO A 382 17.62 -1.75 6.41
N ARG A 383 16.92 -1.46 7.52
CA ARG A 383 17.51 -0.75 8.65
C ARG A 383 16.92 -1.21 9.97
N LEU A 384 17.77 -1.34 11.00
CA LEU A 384 17.32 -1.60 12.37
C LEU A 384 16.61 -0.37 12.93
N SER A 385 15.39 -0.54 13.42
CA SER A 385 14.61 0.56 14.00
C SER A 385 13.59 0.06 15.00
N LEU A 386 13.36 0.88 16.04
CA LEU A 386 12.33 0.65 17.04
C LEU A 386 10.99 1.18 16.54
N GLN A 387 10.07 0.28 16.19
CA GLN A 387 8.79 0.58 15.55
C GLN A 387 7.61 -0.09 16.27
N TRP A 388 6.40 0.32 15.91
CA TRP A 388 5.17 -0.34 16.34
C TRP A 388 4.72 -1.38 15.32
N PHE A 389 4.33 -2.55 15.81
CA PHE A 389 3.93 -3.70 15.00
C PHE A 389 2.59 -4.28 15.43
N VAL A 390 1.89 -4.90 14.46
CA VAL A 390 0.72 -5.76 14.71
C VAL A 390 1.11 -7.21 14.45
N LYS A 391 0.80 -8.11 15.38
CA LYS A 391 0.88 -9.56 15.20
C LYS A 391 -0.24 -10.00 14.28
N MET A 392 0.09 -10.30 13.02
CA MET A 392 -0.91 -10.52 11.99
C MET A 392 -1.48 -11.94 11.97
N LYS A 393 -0.71 -12.96 12.34
CA LYS A 393 -1.16 -14.37 12.25
C LYS A 393 -2.47 -14.66 12.98
N PRO A 394 -2.68 -14.23 14.23
CA PRO A 394 -3.94 -14.48 14.94
C PRO A 394 -5.15 -13.83 14.27
N LEU A 395 -4.96 -12.65 13.67
CA LEU A 395 -6.01 -11.92 12.94
C LEU A 395 -6.30 -12.54 11.57
N ALA A 396 -5.28 -13.11 10.93
CA ALA A 396 -5.39 -13.70 9.60
C ALA A 396 -6.13 -15.05 9.59
N GLU A 397 -6.04 -15.84 10.66
CA GLU A 397 -6.59 -17.19 10.71
C GLU A 397 -8.12 -17.26 10.47
N PRO A 398 -8.97 -16.46 11.16
CA PRO A 398 -10.41 -16.43 10.89
C PRO A 398 -10.73 -15.96 9.46
N ALA A 399 -9.99 -14.98 8.94
CA ALA A 399 -10.18 -14.45 7.59
C ALA A 399 -9.78 -15.46 6.50
N LEU A 400 -8.73 -16.25 6.73
CA LEU A 400 -8.32 -17.36 5.87
C LEU A 400 -9.38 -18.47 5.85
N GLN A 401 -9.90 -18.82 7.02
CA GLN A 401 -10.95 -19.82 7.14
C GLN A 401 -12.23 -19.40 6.40
N ALA A 402 -12.62 -18.14 6.48
CA ALA A 402 -13.77 -17.59 5.76
C ALA A 402 -13.67 -17.75 4.23
N SER A 403 -12.46 -17.58 3.67
CA SER A 403 -12.20 -17.85 2.25
C SER A 403 -12.37 -19.33 1.91
N ARG A 404 -11.78 -20.22 2.70
CA ARG A 404 -11.83 -21.67 2.51
C ARG A 404 -13.23 -22.25 2.60
N GLU A 405 -14.06 -21.71 3.49
CA GLU A 405 -15.45 -22.08 3.67
C GLU A 405 -16.40 -21.45 2.64
N GLY A 406 -15.92 -20.50 1.84
CA GLY A 406 -16.71 -19.77 0.86
C GLY A 406 -17.66 -18.73 1.47
N THR A 407 -17.44 -18.34 2.73
CA THR A 407 -18.14 -17.22 3.37
C THR A 407 -17.75 -15.88 2.71
N VAL A 408 -16.48 -15.75 2.36
CA VAL A 408 -15.95 -14.68 1.50
C VAL A 408 -15.55 -15.28 0.16
N THR A 409 -16.12 -14.77 -0.92
CA THR A 409 -15.89 -15.27 -2.29
C THR A 409 -15.22 -14.21 -3.15
N PHE A 410 -14.40 -14.66 -4.11
CA PHE A 410 -13.65 -13.78 -5.00
C PHE A 410 -14.11 -13.94 -6.44
N THR A 411 -14.29 -12.82 -7.12
CA THR A 411 -14.60 -12.77 -8.55
C THR A 411 -13.58 -11.89 -9.27
N PRO A 412 -12.74 -12.46 -10.18
CA PRO A 412 -12.67 -13.89 -10.60
C PRO A 412 -12.06 -14.81 -9.53
N GLY A 413 -12.48 -16.09 -9.57
CA GLY A 413 -12.15 -17.08 -8.53
C GLY A 413 -10.67 -17.43 -8.35
N HIS A 414 -9.81 -17.16 -9.34
CA HIS A 414 -8.37 -17.46 -9.21
C HIS A 414 -7.69 -16.61 -8.12
N TRP A 415 -8.25 -15.46 -7.74
CA TRP A 415 -7.73 -14.62 -6.66
C TRP A 415 -7.86 -15.25 -5.28
N GLN A 416 -8.75 -16.23 -5.11
CA GLN A 416 -8.88 -16.95 -3.85
C GLN A 416 -7.57 -17.63 -3.45
N GLY A 417 -6.93 -18.39 -4.36
CA GLY A 417 -5.66 -19.05 -4.07
C GLY A 417 -4.52 -18.05 -3.77
N VAL A 418 -4.50 -16.90 -4.46
CA VAL A 418 -3.52 -15.84 -4.21
C VAL A 418 -3.72 -15.23 -2.83
N TYR A 419 -4.98 -14.95 -2.45
CA TYR A 419 -5.34 -14.44 -1.13
C TYR A 419 -4.95 -15.42 -0.01
N GLU A 420 -5.30 -16.71 -0.15
CA GLU A 420 -5.01 -17.73 0.84
C GLU A 420 -3.51 -17.92 1.03
N HIS A 421 -2.74 -18.00 -0.06
CA HIS A 421 -1.28 -18.12 0.02
C HIS A 421 -0.63 -16.95 0.76
N TRP A 422 -1.08 -15.72 0.50
CA TRP A 422 -0.57 -14.54 1.20
C TRP A 422 -0.92 -14.57 2.69
N MET A 423 -2.16 -14.97 3.04
CA MET A 423 -2.62 -15.06 4.43
C MET A 423 -1.85 -16.12 5.23
N GLU A 424 -1.50 -17.25 4.60
CA GLU A 424 -0.69 -18.31 5.22
C GLU A 424 0.74 -17.84 5.57
N ASN A 425 1.29 -16.97 4.74
CA ASN A 425 2.67 -16.49 4.85
C ASN A 425 2.77 -15.07 5.43
N ILE A 426 1.68 -14.57 6.03
CA ILE A 426 1.63 -13.20 6.54
C ILE A 426 2.65 -12.99 7.65
N ARG A 427 3.36 -11.85 7.59
CA ARG A 427 4.31 -11.39 8.60
C ARG A 427 3.71 -10.29 9.44
N ASP A 428 4.34 -10.00 10.58
CA ASP A 428 3.93 -8.89 11.42
C ASP A 428 4.05 -7.56 10.67
N TRP A 429 3.08 -6.70 10.87
CA TRP A 429 2.92 -5.46 10.12
C TRP A 429 3.48 -4.27 10.89
N CYS A 430 4.50 -3.61 10.35
CA CYS A 430 5.00 -2.34 10.87
C CYS A 430 3.97 -1.24 10.58
N ILE A 431 3.39 -0.66 11.64
CA ILE A 431 2.29 0.31 11.54
C ILE A 431 2.70 1.76 11.81
N SER A 432 3.90 2.03 12.33
CA SER A 432 4.38 3.39 12.59
C SER A 432 5.02 4.02 11.36
N ARG A 433 4.75 5.31 11.16
CA ARG A 433 5.31 6.13 10.08
C ARG A 433 5.81 7.46 10.65
N GLN A 434 7.03 7.85 10.28
CA GLN A 434 7.68 9.10 10.72
C GLN A 434 7.21 10.28 9.88
N LEU A 435 5.90 10.45 9.81
CA LEU A 435 5.22 11.51 9.07
C LEU A 435 4.59 12.52 10.01
N TRP A 436 4.25 13.69 9.49
CA TRP A 436 3.48 14.69 10.24
C TRP A 436 1.99 14.62 9.93
N TRP A 437 1.62 14.03 8.80
CA TRP A 437 0.24 13.90 8.31
C TRP A 437 -0.30 12.49 8.51
N GLY A 438 -1.35 12.35 9.31
CA GLY A 438 -2.03 11.09 9.59
C GLY A 438 -2.57 11.00 11.02
N HIS A 439 -3.06 9.82 11.39
CA HIS A 439 -3.51 9.51 12.74
C HIS A 439 -2.31 9.34 13.66
N ARG A 440 -2.11 10.24 14.62
CA ARG A 440 -1.03 10.08 15.60
C ARG A 440 -1.24 8.85 16.45
N ILE A 441 -0.16 8.15 16.73
CA ILE A 441 -0.16 6.96 17.60
C ILE A 441 -0.67 7.38 18.99
N PRO A 442 -1.70 6.70 19.55
CA PRO A 442 -2.34 7.11 20.80
C PRO A 442 -1.55 6.59 22.03
N VAL A 443 -0.28 6.93 22.08
CA VAL A 443 0.67 6.56 23.15
C VAL A 443 1.36 7.82 23.65
N TRP A 444 1.48 7.94 24.97
CA TRP A 444 2.16 9.06 25.64
C TRP A 444 3.26 8.55 26.55
N TYR A 445 4.36 9.25 26.56
CA TYR A 445 5.54 8.96 27.37
C TYR A 445 5.64 9.96 28.52
N CYS A 446 5.90 9.46 29.71
CA CYS A 446 6.16 10.26 30.89
C CYS A 446 7.66 10.24 31.23
N GLY A 447 8.19 11.34 31.75
CA GLY A 447 9.57 11.40 32.21
C GLY A 447 9.95 10.41 33.31
N CYS A 448 8.97 9.78 33.98
CA CYS A 448 9.20 8.68 34.93
C CYS A 448 9.45 7.30 34.27
N GLY A 449 9.35 7.21 32.96
CA GLY A 449 9.50 5.97 32.18
C GLY A 449 8.18 5.24 31.90
N GLU A 450 7.05 5.74 32.40
CA GLU A 450 5.73 5.16 32.10
C GLU A 450 5.29 5.44 30.67
N GLN A 451 4.72 4.42 30.03
CA GLN A 451 4.12 4.48 28.70
C GLN A 451 2.60 4.33 28.85
N ILE A 452 1.85 5.33 28.41
CA ILE A 452 0.39 5.40 28.55
C ILE A 452 -0.24 5.18 27.17
N VAL A 453 -1.00 4.12 27.00
CA VAL A 453 -1.81 3.84 25.80
C VAL A 453 -3.26 4.15 26.14
N ALA A 454 -3.89 5.09 25.42
CA ALA A 454 -5.19 5.60 25.81
C ALA A 454 -6.09 5.96 24.63
N ARG A 455 -7.41 5.74 24.80
CA ARG A 455 -8.46 6.13 23.84
C ARG A 455 -8.66 7.64 23.79
N GLU A 456 -8.52 8.30 24.94
CA GLU A 456 -8.60 9.75 25.10
C GLU A 456 -7.23 10.30 25.53
N ASP A 457 -6.99 11.58 25.26
CA ASP A 457 -5.72 12.21 25.62
C ASP A 457 -5.58 12.24 27.17
N PRO A 458 -4.54 11.62 27.75
CA PRO A 458 -4.35 11.60 29.19
C PRO A 458 -3.98 12.99 29.70
N THR A 459 -4.53 13.39 30.84
CA THR A 459 -4.25 14.68 31.48
C THR A 459 -3.08 14.61 32.45
N GLU A 460 -2.78 13.42 32.99
CA GLU A 460 -1.70 13.17 33.93
C GLU A 460 -1.22 11.71 33.86
N CYS A 461 0.00 11.49 34.27
CA CYS A 461 0.57 10.16 34.44
C CYS A 461 0.03 9.51 35.71
N LEU A 462 -0.62 8.36 35.59
CA LEU A 462 -1.18 7.63 36.74
C LEU A 462 -0.12 7.06 37.66
N ALA A 463 1.12 6.87 37.21
CA ALA A 463 2.22 6.35 38.02
C ALA A 463 2.87 7.43 38.89
N CYS A 464 3.02 8.69 38.40
CA CYS A 464 3.76 9.72 39.14
C CYS A 464 3.01 11.05 39.28
N GLY A 465 1.81 11.21 38.68
CA GLY A 465 1.02 12.44 38.72
C GLY A 465 1.55 13.61 37.87
N SER A 466 2.56 13.37 37.02
CA SER A 466 3.08 14.40 36.12
C SER A 466 2.07 14.72 35.01
N THR A 467 1.92 16.00 34.70
CA THR A 467 1.14 16.50 33.55
C THR A 467 2.00 16.72 32.31
N GLU A 468 3.32 16.57 32.43
CA GLU A 468 4.25 16.65 31.30
C GLU A 468 4.29 15.27 30.60
N LEU A 469 3.43 15.13 29.60
CA LEU A 469 3.30 13.92 28.77
C LEU A 469 3.63 14.28 27.33
N GLU A 470 4.46 13.46 26.69
CA GLU A 470 4.82 13.61 25.29
C GLU A 470 4.12 12.52 24.48
N GLN A 471 3.26 12.90 23.53
CA GLN A 471 2.64 11.95 22.64
C GLN A 471 3.66 11.44 21.61
N ASP A 472 3.60 10.13 21.28
CA ASP A 472 4.40 9.52 20.24
C ASP A 472 4.41 10.41 18.98
N PRO A 473 5.59 10.76 18.43
CA PRO A 473 5.70 11.67 17.29
C PRO A 473 5.19 11.06 15.99
N ASP A 474 5.14 9.73 15.90
CA ASP A 474 4.78 8.99 14.70
C ASP A 474 3.27 8.97 14.46
N VAL A 475 2.91 8.73 13.21
CA VAL A 475 1.52 8.47 12.81
C VAL A 475 1.38 7.00 12.40
N LEU A 476 0.14 6.53 12.38
CA LEU A 476 -0.19 5.20 11.90
C LEU A 476 -0.14 5.13 10.37
N ASP A 477 0.19 3.97 9.85
CA ASP A 477 0.05 3.63 8.43
C ASP A 477 -1.36 3.95 7.94
N THR A 478 -1.49 4.50 6.75
CA THR A 478 -2.76 4.81 6.09
C THR A 478 -3.72 3.61 6.10
N TRP A 479 -3.20 2.41 5.85
CA TRP A 479 -3.99 1.18 5.81
C TRP A 479 -4.57 0.79 7.16
N PHE A 480 -4.00 1.27 8.27
CA PHE A 480 -4.53 1.03 9.61
C PHE A 480 -5.88 1.72 9.83
N SER A 481 -6.11 2.88 9.26
CA SER A 481 -7.42 3.53 9.28
C SER A 481 -8.33 3.01 8.17
N SER A 482 -7.80 2.78 6.98
CA SER A 482 -8.58 2.38 5.81
C SER A 482 -9.19 0.98 5.96
N GLN A 483 -8.57 0.07 6.72
CA GLN A 483 -9.13 -1.26 7.02
C GLN A 483 -10.43 -1.21 7.85
N LEU A 484 -10.71 -0.10 8.52
CA LEU A 484 -11.91 0.08 9.35
C LEU A 484 -13.09 0.64 8.56
N TRP A 485 -12.86 0.99 7.29
CA TRP A 485 -13.81 1.68 6.42
C TRP A 485 -15.21 1.04 6.38
N PRO A 486 -15.39 -0.30 6.29
CA PRO A 486 -16.70 -0.92 6.18
C PRO A 486 -17.67 -0.64 7.34
N PHE A 487 -17.15 -0.31 8.52
CA PHE A 487 -17.96 -0.08 9.72
C PHE A 487 -17.74 1.31 10.35
N SER A 488 -16.56 1.89 10.23
CA SER A 488 -16.29 3.23 10.78
C SER A 488 -17.09 4.32 10.07
N VAL A 489 -17.40 4.16 8.77
CA VAL A 489 -18.26 5.08 8.01
C VAL A 489 -19.70 5.14 8.54
N PHE A 490 -20.13 4.13 9.27
CA PHE A 490 -21.44 4.03 9.91
C PHE A 490 -21.43 4.44 11.38
N GLY A 491 -20.32 4.97 11.88
CA GLY A 491 -20.20 5.58 13.21
C GLY A 491 -19.65 4.67 14.30
N TRP A 492 -19.17 3.44 13.97
CA TRP A 492 -18.47 2.62 14.94
C TRP A 492 -17.25 3.40 15.53
N PRO A 493 -16.96 3.30 16.83
CA PRO A 493 -17.37 2.28 17.83
C PRO A 493 -18.73 2.50 18.48
N GLU A 494 -19.45 3.54 18.14
CA GLU A 494 -20.79 3.78 18.68
C GLU A 494 -21.82 2.87 18.00
N LYS A 495 -22.86 2.49 18.76
CA LYS A 495 -23.99 1.73 18.24
C LYS A 495 -24.98 2.69 17.59
N THR A 496 -24.76 2.98 16.31
CA THR A 496 -25.63 3.87 15.54
C THR A 496 -26.71 3.10 14.77
N PRO A 497 -27.83 3.74 14.42
CA PRO A 497 -28.82 3.13 13.52
C PRO A 497 -28.23 2.77 12.15
N ASP A 498 -27.28 3.56 11.64
CA ASP A 498 -26.60 3.29 10.37
C ASP A 498 -25.78 2.00 10.45
N LEU A 499 -25.03 1.79 11.52
CA LEU A 499 -24.26 0.56 11.74
C LEU A 499 -25.18 -0.66 11.83
N GLU A 500 -26.28 -0.57 12.58
CA GLU A 500 -27.26 -1.66 12.71
C GLU A 500 -27.97 -1.98 11.39
N ALA A 501 -28.24 -0.96 10.56
CA ALA A 501 -28.97 -1.14 9.32
C ALA A 501 -28.10 -1.61 8.15
N PHE A 502 -26.82 -1.22 8.09
CA PHE A 502 -26.01 -1.31 6.88
C PHE A 502 -24.71 -2.12 7.01
N TYR A 503 -24.35 -2.55 8.21
CA TYR A 503 -23.25 -3.48 8.43
C TYR A 503 -23.78 -4.87 8.76
N PRO A 504 -23.20 -5.96 8.21
CA PRO A 504 -22.18 -5.97 7.18
C PRO A 504 -22.69 -5.55 5.79
N GLY A 505 -21.78 -5.07 4.95
CA GLY A 505 -22.03 -4.79 3.55
C GLY A 505 -22.18 -6.07 2.71
N ASN A 506 -22.30 -5.92 1.38
CA ASN A 506 -22.50 -7.07 0.49
C ASN A 506 -21.29 -7.33 -0.41
N THR A 507 -20.92 -6.34 -1.20
CA THR A 507 -19.90 -6.50 -2.24
C THR A 507 -18.82 -5.45 -2.09
N MET A 508 -17.57 -5.87 -2.07
CA MET A 508 -16.41 -4.99 -2.19
C MET A 508 -15.90 -5.03 -3.63
N VAL A 509 -15.83 -3.86 -4.27
CA VAL A 509 -15.32 -3.74 -5.66
C VAL A 509 -14.03 -2.94 -5.64
N THR A 510 -12.92 -3.55 -6.08
CA THR A 510 -11.62 -2.87 -6.07
C THR A 510 -10.67 -3.44 -7.12
N ALA A 511 -9.49 -2.81 -7.26
CA ALA A 511 -8.40 -3.33 -8.07
C ALA A 511 -7.61 -4.41 -7.31
N PRO A 512 -7.05 -5.41 -8.01
CA PRO A 512 -6.28 -6.49 -7.39
C PRO A 512 -5.05 -6.01 -6.59
N GLU A 513 -4.48 -4.89 -7.00
CA GLU A 513 -3.28 -4.31 -6.41
C GLU A 513 -3.42 -3.97 -4.93
N ILE A 514 -4.64 -3.73 -4.44
CA ILE A 514 -4.92 -3.43 -3.04
C ILE A 514 -5.64 -4.57 -2.30
N LEU A 515 -5.60 -5.78 -2.86
CA LEU A 515 -6.19 -6.96 -2.21
C LEU A 515 -5.58 -7.20 -0.82
N PHE A 516 -4.27 -7.15 -0.71
CA PHE A 516 -3.55 -7.41 0.55
C PHE A 516 -3.46 -6.18 1.44
N PHE A 517 -3.26 -5.01 0.83
CA PHE A 517 -3.22 -3.75 1.57
C PHE A 517 -4.53 -3.42 2.27
N TRP A 518 -5.65 -3.74 1.62
CA TRP A 518 -6.95 -3.25 2.06
C TRP A 518 -7.98 -4.34 2.32
N VAL A 519 -8.29 -5.16 1.31
CA VAL A 519 -9.39 -6.14 1.42
C VAL A 519 -9.12 -7.18 2.52
N ALA A 520 -7.93 -7.76 2.54
CA ALA A 520 -7.54 -8.75 3.54
C ALA A 520 -7.62 -8.17 4.96
N ARG A 521 -7.11 -6.95 5.15
CA ARG A 521 -7.13 -6.26 6.44
C ARG A 521 -8.56 -5.90 6.89
N MET A 522 -9.44 -5.49 5.97
CA MET A 522 -10.86 -5.27 6.30
C MET A 522 -11.54 -6.56 6.78
N VAL A 523 -11.28 -7.70 6.14
CA VAL A 523 -11.85 -8.99 6.56
C VAL A 523 -11.34 -9.38 7.94
N MET A 524 -10.05 -9.21 8.23
CA MET A 524 -9.48 -9.45 9.57
C MET A 524 -10.17 -8.61 10.63
N MET A 525 -10.33 -7.31 10.40
CA MET A 525 -10.98 -6.41 11.37
C MET A 525 -12.47 -6.69 11.53
N GLY A 526 -13.15 -7.13 10.47
CA GLY A 526 -14.54 -7.59 10.58
C GLY A 526 -14.68 -8.77 11.54
N TYR A 527 -13.79 -9.76 11.44
CA TYR A 527 -13.79 -10.90 12.37
C TYR A 527 -13.39 -10.52 13.79
N GLU A 528 -12.39 -9.65 13.95
CA GLU A 528 -11.92 -9.21 15.27
C GLU A 528 -13.02 -8.47 16.06
N PHE A 529 -13.75 -7.56 15.42
CA PHE A 529 -14.69 -6.69 16.12
C PHE A 529 -16.16 -7.14 16.05
N PHE A 530 -16.54 -7.96 15.07
CA PHE A 530 -17.92 -8.37 14.85
C PHE A 530 -18.11 -9.90 14.77
N GLY A 531 -17.03 -10.68 14.62
CA GLY A 531 -17.10 -12.12 14.45
C GLY A 531 -17.63 -12.59 13.10
N GLU A 532 -17.75 -11.68 12.13
CA GLU A 532 -18.24 -11.94 10.78
C GLU A 532 -17.52 -11.06 9.74
N PRO A 533 -17.46 -11.47 8.46
CA PRO A 533 -16.78 -10.66 7.44
C PRO A 533 -17.59 -9.39 7.14
N PRO A 534 -16.91 -8.27 6.81
CA PRO A 534 -17.57 -7.00 6.52
C PRO A 534 -18.30 -6.98 5.18
N PHE A 535 -18.06 -7.96 4.33
CA PHE A 535 -18.72 -8.23 3.04
C PHE A 535 -18.48 -9.68 2.64
N THR A 536 -19.35 -10.25 1.80
CA THR A 536 -19.28 -11.66 1.38
C THR A 536 -18.74 -11.85 -0.03
N GLU A 537 -18.78 -10.80 -0.85
CA GLU A 537 -18.32 -10.83 -2.25
C GLU A 537 -17.21 -9.81 -2.47
N VAL A 538 -16.08 -10.26 -3.03
CA VAL A 538 -14.97 -9.41 -3.46
C VAL A 538 -14.86 -9.46 -4.97
N TYR A 539 -15.19 -8.35 -5.64
CA TYR A 539 -15.08 -8.21 -7.08
C TYR A 539 -13.81 -7.44 -7.44
N LEU A 540 -12.86 -8.12 -8.08
CA LEU A 540 -11.58 -7.57 -8.50
C LEU A 540 -11.62 -7.28 -10.01
N HIS A 541 -11.64 -6.00 -10.36
CA HIS A 541 -11.69 -5.56 -11.74
C HIS A 541 -10.28 -5.44 -12.34
N GLY A 542 -10.18 -5.50 -13.67
CA GLY A 542 -8.93 -5.30 -14.38
C GLY A 542 -8.42 -3.85 -14.33
N THR A 543 -7.24 -3.64 -14.85
CA THR A 543 -6.56 -2.34 -14.92
C THR A 543 -6.85 -1.65 -16.26
N VAL A 544 -6.88 -0.32 -16.27
CA VAL A 544 -6.95 0.46 -17.51
C VAL A 544 -5.54 0.67 -18.05
N ARG A 545 -5.31 0.22 -19.28
CA ARG A 545 -4.02 0.26 -19.98
C ARG A 545 -4.10 1.05 -21.29
N ASP A 546 -2.96 1.50 -21.76
CA ASP A 546 -2.83 2.04 -23.12
C ASP A 546 -2.74 0.93 -24.17
N MET A 547 -2.68 1.28 -25.44
CA MET A 547 -2.61 0.32 -26.54
C MET A 547 -1.29 -0.47 -26.60
N GLN A 548 -0.28 -0.06 -25.84
CA GLN A 548 0.98 -0.78 -25.64
C GLN A 548 0.94 -1.73 -24.41
N GLY A 549 -0.21 -1.81 -23.74
CA GLY A 549 -0.39 -2.65 -22.55
C GLY A 549 0.19 -2.06 -21.27
N ARG A 550 0.65 -0.81 -21.27
CA ARG A 550 1.18 -0.15 -20.06
C ARG A 550 0.02 0.42 -19.23
N LYS A 551 0.11 0.32 -17.92
CA LYS A 551 -0.87 0.95 -17.01
C LYS A 551 -0.95 2.46 -17.27
N MET A 552 -2.16 2.98 -17.43
CA MET A 552 -2.36 4.42 -17.60
C MET A 552 -2.00 5.18 -16.32
N SER A 553 -1.13 6.18 -16.45
CA SER A 553 -0.74 7.06 -15.36
C SER A 553 -0.45 8.47 -15.84
N LYS A 554 -0.59 9.46 -14.93
CA LYS A 554 -0.26 10.85 -15.26
C LYS A 554 1.25 11.05 -15.45
N SER A 555 2.08 10.28 -14.76
CA SER A 555 3.54 10.36 -14.87
C SER A 555 4.07 9.89 -16.22
N LEU A 556 3.41 8.90 -16.84
CA LEU A 556 3.76 8.41 -18.18
C LEU A 556 3.13 9.26 -19.32
N GLY A 557 2.22 10.20 -18.99
CA GLY A 557 1.53 11.01 -19.99
C GLY A 557 0.57 10.23 -20.89
N ASN A 558 0.26 8.97 -20.57
CA ASN A 558 -0.64 8.10 -21.33
C ASN A 558 -2.05 8.00 -20.71
N GLY A 559 -2.38 8.88 -19.76
CA GLY A 559 -3.67 8.89 -19.07
C GLY A 559 -4.74 9.67 -19.83
N ILE A 560 -5.98 9.18 -19.80
CA ILE A 560 -7.17 9.89 -20.27
C ILE A 560 -7.86 10.52 -19.05
N ASP A 561 -8.15 11.82 -19.10
CA ASP A 561 -8.94 12.50 -18.07
C ASP A 561 -10.43 12.15 -18.25
N PRO A 562 -11.08 11.50 -17.27
CA PRO A 562 -12.48 11.16 -17.38
C PRO A 562 -13.40 12.37 -17.53
N LEU A 563 -13.05 13.54 -16.98
CA LEU A 563 -13.86 14.76 -17.15
C LEU A 563 -13.80 15.33 -18.57
N GLU A 564 -12.64 15.25 -19.22
CA GLU A 564 -12.53 15.64 -20.64
C GLU A 564 -13.44 14.78 -21.51
N VAL A 565 -13.48 13.46 -21.23
CA VAL A 565 -14.38 12.53 -21.92
C VAL A 565 -15.84 12.86 -21.65
N VAL A 566 -16.21 13.09 -20.40
CA VAL A 566 -17.59 13.47 -20.02
C VAL A 566 -18.02 14.77 -20.70
N ASN A 567 -17.15 15.77 -20.71
CA ASN A 567 -17.44 17.07 -21.35
C ASN A 567 -17.61 16.95 -22.88
N ALA A 568 -16.82 16.07 -23.51
CA ALA A 568 -16.85 15.90 -24.97
C ALA A 568 -17.97 14.96 -25.45
N TYR A 569 -18.24 13.87 -24.70
CA TYR A 569 -19.09 12.78 -25.17
C TYR A 569 -20.28 12.45 -24.24
N GLY A 570 -20.25 12.92 -23.00
CA GLY A 570 -21.23 12.63 -21.95
C GLY A 570 -20.80 11.48 -21.01
N ALA A 571 -21.34 11.50 -19.80
CA ALA A 571 -21.08 10.47 -18.79
C ALA A 571 -21.59 9.09 -19.23
N ASP A 572 -22.78 9.03 -19.85
CA ASP A 572 -23.36 7.78 -20.33
C ASP A 572 -22.50 7.14 -21.43
N ALA A 573 -21.95 7.94 -22.34
CA ALA A 573 -21.04 7.46 -23.39
C ALA A 573 -19.75 6.88 -22.81
N MET A 574 -19.15 7.56 -21.84
CA MET A 574 -17.97 7.09 -21.13
C MET A 574 -18.24 5.77 -20.41
N ARG A 575 -19.28 5.74 -19.60
CA ARG A 575 -19.67 4.57 -18.80
C ARG A 575 -19.95 3.35 -19.68
N PHE A 576 -20.71 3.53 -20.76
CA PHE A 576 -21.01 2.44 -21.70
C PHE A 576 -19.74 1.92 -22.37
N THR A 577 -18.86 2.81 -22.84
CA THR A 577 -17.61 2.41 -23.48
C THR A 577 -16.74 1.56 -22.55
N ILE A 578 -16.56 1.99 -21.29
CA ILE A 578 -15.75 1.27 -20.30
C ILE A 578 -16.37 -0.11 -19.99
N ILE A 579 -17.67 -0.15 -19.64
CA ILE A 579 -18.31 -1.40 -19.23
C ILE A 579 -18.42 -2.39 -20.38
N SER A 580 -18.62 -1.93 -21.63
CA SER A 580 -18.70 -2.82 -22.79
C SER A 580 -17.38 -3.54 -23.11
N GLN A 581 -16.25 -3.05 -22.58
CA GLN A 581 -14.92 -3.66 -22.74
C GLN A 581 -14.47 -4.40 -21.48
N ALA A 582 -15.10 -4.14 -20.32
CA ALA A 582 -14.72 -4.72 -19.04
C ALA A 582 -15.29 -6.14 -18.88
N ALA A 583 -14.62 -7.14 -19.43
CA ALA A 583 -14.88 -8.51 -19.03
C ALA A 583 -14.37 -8.74 -17.59
N VAL A 584 -14.97 -9.70 -16.89
CA VAL A 584 -14.69 -9.96 -15.47
C VAL A 584 -13.19 -10.22 -15.26
N GLY A 585 -12.55 -9.37 -14.46
CA GLY A 585 -11.13 -9.50 -14.09
C GLY A 585 -10.13 -9.30 -15.22
N THR A 586 -10.56 -8.78 -16.37
CA THR A 586 -9.64 -8.50 -17.49
C THR A 586 -9.32 -7.01 -17.59
N ASP A 587 -8.09 -6.73 -18.01
CA ASP A 587 -7.67 -5.37 -18.30
C ASP A 587 -8.43 -4.80 -19.51
N ILE A 588 -8.63 -3.48 -19.52
CA ILE A 588 -9.20 -2.77 -20.67
C ILE A 588 -8.12 -1.90 -21.29
N ASN A 589 -8.05 -1.93 -22.63
CA ASN A 589 -7.12 -1.09 -23.36
C ASN A 589 -7.86 0.09 -23.99
N LEU A 590 -7.42 1.32 -23.68
CA LEU A 590 -7.98 2.55 -24.23
C LEU A 590 -6.90 3.29 -25.04
N ASP A 591 -7.30 3.79 -26.20
CA ASP A 591 -6.41 4.62 -27.02
C ASP A 591 -6.45 6.07 -26.54
N HIS A 592 -5.36 6.52 -25.91
CA HIS A 592 -5.22 7.89 -25.43
C HIS A 592 -4.80 8.87 -26.54
N GLU A 593 -4.28 8.38 -27.65
CA GLU A 593 -3.93 9.19 -28.83
C GLU A 593 -5.16 9.46 -29.71
N ASP A 594 -6.14 8.53 -29.75
CA ASP A 594 -7.41 8.70 -30.45
C ASP A 594 -8.61 8.49 -29.51
N VAL A 595 -8.86 9.49 -28.65
CA VAL A 595 -9.97 9.51 -27.69
C VAL A 595 -11.32 9.53 -28.41
N GLU A 596 -11.43 10.17 -29.60
CA GLU A 596 -12.64 10.19 -30.41
C GLU A 596 -13.03 8.78 -30.88
N ALA A 597 -12.11 8.01 -31.44
CA ALA A 597 -12.37 6.64 -31.86
C ALA A 597 -12.77 5.78 -30.66
N THR A 598 -12.09 5.94 -29.53
CA THR A 598 -12.34 5.19 -28.31
C THR A 598 -13.76 5.35 -27.79
N PHE A 599 -14.28 6.58 -27.70
CA PHE A 599 -15.59 6.87 -27.09
C PHE A 599 -16.74 7.09 -28.06
N SER A 600 -16.48 7.10 -29.37
CA SER A 600 -17.51 7.31 -30.41
C SER A 600 -18.63 6.26 -30.37
N ASN A 601 -18.29 5.00 -30.08
CA ASN A 601 -19.29 3.91 -29.99
C ASN A 601 -20.28 4.17 -28.85
N GLY A 602 -19.81 4.56 -27.68
CA GLY A 602 -20.66 4.91 -26.52
C GLY A 602 -21.54 6.11 -26.83
N ARG A 603 -20.98 7.19 -27.40
CA ARG A 603 -21.74 8.35 -27.84
C ARG A 603 -22.85 7.97 -28.84
N ASN A 604 -22.51 7.17 -29.85
CA ASN A 604 -23.46 6.76 -30.89
C ASN A 604 -24.56 5.86 -30.30
N PHE A 605 -24.22 4.99 -29.36
CA PHE A 605 -25.19 4.15 -28.68
C PHE A 605 -26.15 4.97 -27.79
N SER A 606 -25.64 5.93 -27.02
CA SER A 606 -26.46 6.85 -26.24
C SER A 606 -27.43 7.66 -27.12
N ASN A 607 -26.94 8.15 -28.27
CA ASN A 607 -27.76 8.82 -29.28
C ASN A 607 -28.86 7.89 -29.87
N LYS A 608 -28.52 6.62 -30.10
CA LYS A 608 -29.50 5.63 -30.58
C LYS A 608 -30.63 5.40 -29.59
N ILE A 609 -30.31 5.28 -28.29
CA ILE A 609 -31.32 5.16 -27.23
C ILE A 609 -32.17 6.43 -27.16
N TRP A 610 -31.55 7.61 -27.20
CA TRP A 610 -32.24 8.89 -27.21
C TRP A 610 -33.27 8.99 -28.34
N ASN A 611 -32.89 8.61 -29.55
CA ASN A 611 -33.76 8.65 -30.73
C ASN A 611 -34.83 7.55 -30.73
N ALA A 612 -34.66 6.46 -30.01
CA ALA A 612 -35.68 5.42 -29.86
C ALA A 612 -36.90 5.92 -29.03
N GLY A 613 -36.68 6.83 -28.07
CA GLY A 613 -37.73 7.40 -27.22
C GLY A 613 -38.85 8.09 -28.01
N PRO A 614 -38.57 9.12 -28.84
CA PRO A 614 -39.59 9.79 -29.67
C PRO A 614 -40.33 8.84 -30.61
N VAL A 615 -39.61 7.92 -31.28
CA VAL A 615 -40.17 6.96 -32.20
C VAL A 615 -41.17 6.05 -31.49
N SER A 616 -40.78 5.48 -30.33
CA SER A 616 -41.66 4.63 -29.53
C SER A 616 -42.89 5.39 -29.06
N TYR A 617 -42.75 6.63 -28.59
CA TYR A 617 -43.84 7.46 -28.11
C TYR A 617 -44.83 7.84 -29.21
N THR A 618 -44.34 8.22 -30.42
CA THR A 618 -45.20 8.59 -31.55
C THR A 618 -45.92 7.38 -32.14
N HIS A 619 -45.25 6.23 -32.28
CA HIS A 619 -45.87 5.01 -32.83
C HIS A 619 -46.83 4.35 -31.88
N LEU A 620 -46.55 4.33 -30.58
CA LEU A 620 -47.43 3.74 -29.57
C LEU A 620 -48.72 4.56 -29.33
N ARG A 621 -48.66 5.90 -29.51
CA ARG A 621 -49.86 6.74 -29.49
C ARG A 621 -50.76 6.55 -30.74
N ALA A 622 -50.18 6.13 -31.86
CA ALA A 622 -50.92 5.91 -33.09
C ALA A 622 -51.68 4.56 -33.11
N HIS A 623 -51.27 3.60 -32.30
CA HIS A 623 -51.94 2.30 -32.17
C HIS A 623 -52.35 2.10 -30.70
N GLU A 624 -53.63 2.23 -30.38
CA GLU A 624 -54.20 1.91 -29.08
C GLU A 624 -54.04 0.41 -28.80
N THR A 625 -52.90 -0.01 -28.32
CA THR A 625 -52.66 -1.38 -27.90
C THR A 625 -52.18 -1.44 -26.43
N SER A 626 -52.55 -2.55 -25.78
CA SER A 626 -52.23 -2.86 -24.37
C SER A 626 -50.74 -2.83 -23.99
N LEU A 627 -49.85 -2.54 -24.95
CA LEU A 627 -48.43 -2.30 -24.76
C LEU A 627 -48.10 -0.89 -24.25
N HIS A 628 -49.04 0.01 -24.10
CA HIS A 628 -48.84 1.34 -23.51
C HIS A 628 -48.25 1.33 -22.09
N LEU A 629 -48.50 0.26 -21.33
CA LEU A 629 -47.98 0.13 -19.95
C LEU A 629 -46.49 -0.13 -19.86
N VAL A 630 -45.90 -0.81 -20.84
CA VAL A 630 -44.46 -1.16 -20.80
C VAL A 630 -43.59 0.04 -21.16
N CYS A 631 -44.02 0.87 -22.13
CA CYS A 631 -43.25 2.06 -22.50
C CYS A 631 -43.41 3.23 -21.54
N ARG A 632 -44.54 3.30 -20.81
CA ARG A 632 -44.76 4.29 -19.75
C ARG A 632 -43.82 4.06 -18.55
N LEU A 633 -43.57 2.79 -18.22
CA LEU A 633 -42.64 2.37 -17.20
C LEU A 633 -41.17 2.64 -17.55
N LEU A 634 -40.84 2.82 -18.83
CA LEU A 634 -39.51 3.17 -19.30
C LEU A 634 -39.29 4.69 -19.42
N LEU A 635 -40.35 5.50 -19.33
CA LEU A 635 -40.35 6.96 -19.45
C LEU A 635 -40.66 7.71 -18.16
N GLU A 636 -41.17 7.01 -17.12
CA GLU A 636 -41.27 7.46 -15.72
C GLU A 636 -40.09 6.99 -14.90
#